data_a66a3054fa0dc44991a183800d510eeb
#
_entry.id   a66a3054fa0dc44991a183800d510eeb
#
_cell.length_a   1.000
_cell.length_b   1.000
_cell.length_c   1.000
_cell.angle_alpha   90.00
_cell.angle_beta   90.00
_cell.angle_gamma   90.00
#
_symmetry.space_group_name_H-M   'P 1'
#
loop_
_entity.id
_entity.type
_entity.pdbx_description
1 polymer ?
#
loop_
_entity_poly.entity_id
_entity_poly.type
_entity_poly.pdbx_seq_one_letter_code
_entity_poly.pdbx_strand_id
1 'polypeptide(L)'
;MQKKYSWYSLLKAGFSGQDWDQAIPLVEPKSKYDVIIIGGGGHGLATAYYLAKECGITNVAVVEKGYIGGGNTGRNTTIIRSNYLRDEASSLYEHSMKLWEGLSEDLNFNVMFSQRGVYNL
;
A
#
# COMPACT_ATOMS: atom_id res chain seq x y z
N MET A 1 14.38 12.64 -3.61
CA MET A 1 14.97 12.13 -2.35
C MET A 1 13.89 12.22 -1.28
N GLN A 2 13.31 11.09 -0.87
CA GLN A 2 12.25 11.07 0.14
C GLN A 2 12.85 11.45 1.50
N LYS A 3 12.32 12.50 2.13
CA LYS A 3 12.76 12.91 3.48
C LYS A 3 12.33 11.85 4.47
N LYS A 4 13.28 11.17 5.11
CA LYS A 4 12.98 10.23 6.19
C LYS A 4 12.26 10.97 7.33
N TYR A 5 11.16 10.41 7.81
CA TYR A 5 10.50 10.89 9.01
C TYR A 5 11.45 10.74 10.21
N SER A 6 11.66 11.84 10.94
CA SER A 6 12.42 11.84 12.18
C SER A 6 11.61 12.59 13.25
N TRP A 7 11.83 12.27 14.52
CA TRP A 7 11.18 12.98 15.62
C TRP A 7 11.42 14.50 15.56
N TYR A 8 12.60 14.91 15.11
CA TYR A 8 12.96 16.31 14.95
C TYR A 8 12.16 16.98 13.81
N SER A 9 11.95 16.30 12.69
CA SER A 9 11.13 16.80 11.59
C SER A 9 9.66 16.96 11.98
N LEU A 10 9.14 16.06 12.82
CA LEU A 10 7.78 16.14 13.34
C LEU A 10 7.61 17.31 14.33
N LEU A 11 8.56 17.50 15.26
CA LEU A 11 8.57 18.65 16.15
C LEU A 11 8.63 19.99 15.38
N LYS A 12 9.54 20.09 14.43
CA LYS A 12 9.67 21.27 13.57
C LYS A 12 8.38 21.55 12.81
N ALA A 13 7.75 20.52 12.23
CA ALA A 13 6.48 20.62 11.54
C ALA A 13 5.34 21.10 12.45
N GLY A 14 5.29 20.60 13.70
CA GLY A 14 4.29 21.01 14.68
C GLY A 14 4.37 22.48 15.10
N PHE A 15 5.55 23.08 15.08
CA PHE A 15 5.76 24.48 15.47
C PHE A 15 5.76 25.47 14.29
N SER A 16 5.97 25.02 13.06
CA SER A 16 6.19 25.92 11.89
C SER A 16 4.96 26.13 11.02
N GLY A 17 3.80 25.56 11.35
CA GLY A 17 2.58 25.73 10.54
C GLY A 17 2.81 25.35 9.07
N GLN A 18 3.28 24.14 8.80
CA GLN A 18 3.58 23.70 7.44
C GLN A 18 2.31 23.43 6.65
N ASP A 19 2.25 23.99 5.45
CA ASP A 19 1.42 23.46 4.37
C ASP A 19 2.02 22.11 3.95
N TRP A 20 1.27 21.04 4.19
CA TRP A 20 1.64 19.70 3.74
C TRP A 20 1.35 19.60 2.25
N ASP A 21 2.32 19.13 1.50
CA ASP A 21 2.11 18.79 0.11
C ASP A 21 0.95 17.79 0.00
N GLN A 22 0.10 17.97 -0.98
CA GLN A 22 -1.01 17.05 -1.22
C GLN A 22 -0.45 15.64 -1.47
N ALA A 23 -0.85 14.68 -0.63
CA ALA A 23 -0.34 13.31 -0.69
C ALA A 23 -0.63 12.63 -2.05
N ILE A 24 -1.72 13.03 -2.69
CA ILE A 24 -2.11 12.56 -4.03
C ILE A 24 -2.31 13.82 -4.88
N PRO A 25 -1.28 14.25 -5.61
CA PRO A 25 -1.40 15.42 -6.47
C PRO A 25 -2.39 15.16 -7.60
N LEU A 26 -3.17 16.16 -7.95
CA LEU A 26 -3.98 16.14 -9.17
C LEU A 26 -3.01 16.25 -10.36
N VAL A 27 -2.94 15.19 -11.13
CA VAL A 27 -2.09 15.11 -12.31
C VAL A 27 -2.98 15.01 -13.54
N GLU A 28 -2.72 15.84 -14.55
CA GLU A 28 -3.41 15.71 -15.84
C GLU A 28 -3.11 14.35 -16.47
N PRO A 29 -4.14 13.63 -16.94
CA PRO A 29 -3.96 12.34 -17.56
C PRO A 29 -3.07 12.43 -18.81
N LYS A 30 -2.17 11.47 -18.97
CA LYS A 30 -1.38 11.32 -20.18
C LYS A 30 -2.25 10.79 -21.32
N SER A 31 -1.85 11.02 -22.56
CA SER A 31 -2.53 10.48 -23.75
C SER A 31 -2.35 8.96 -23.90
N LYS A 32 -1.33 8.37 -23.26
CA LYS A 32 -1.00 6.94 -23.37
C LYS A 32 -0.40 6.41 -22.08
N TYR A 33 -0.82 5.21 -21.69
CA TYR A 33 -0.25 4.42 -20.60
C TYR A 33 0.09 3.02 -21.09
N ASP A 34 1.10 2.39 -20.48
CA ASP A 34 1.46 1.00 -20.77
C ASP A 34 0.50 0.04 -20.07
N VAL A 35 0.03 0.40 -18.88
CA VAL A 35 -0.95 -0.37 -18.10
C VAL A 35 -2.00 0.55 -17.50
N ILE A 36 -3.25 0.14 -17.57
CA ILE A 36 -4.37 0.79 -16.88
C ILE A 36 -4.97 -0.22 -15.90
N ILE A 37 -5.00 0.15 -14.62
CA ILE A 37 -5.57 -0.65 -13.53
C ILE A 37 -6.90 -0.03 -13.13
N ILE A 38 -7.96 -0.83 -13.17
CA ILE A 38 -9.29 -0.38 -12.75
C ILE A 38 -9.52 -0.78 -11.30
N GLY A 39 -9.66 0.24 -10.44
CA GLY A 39 -9.88 0.12 -9.01
C GLY A 39 -8.66 0.48 -8.17
N GLY A 40 -8.81 1.48 -7.29
CA GLY A 40 -7.80 1.98 -6.36
C GLY A 40 -7.87 1.32 -4.98
N GLY A 41 -8.24 0.04 -4.90
CA GLY A 41 -8.18 -0.75 -3.68
C GLY A 41 -6.80 -1.37 -3.45
N GLY A 42 -6.66 -2.17 -2.39
CA GLY A 42 -5.39 -2.81 -2.01
C GLY A 42 -4.75 -3.61 -3.15
N HIS A 43 -5.54 -4.39 -3.89
CA HIS A 43 -5.02 -5.16 -5.02
C HIS A 43 -4.55 -4.27 -6.17
N GLY A 44 -5.31 -3.25 -6.55
CA GLY A 44 -4.94 -2.35 -7.63
C GLY A 44 -3.69 -1.54 -7.31
N LEU A 45 -3.59 -1.01 -6.10
CA LEU A 45 -2.41 -0.26 -5.65
C LEU A 45 -1.17 -1.17 -5.51
N ALA A 46 -1.34 -2.38 -4.96
CA ALA A 46 -0.25 -3.35 -4.90
C ALA A 46 0.22 -3.76 -6.29
N THR A 47 -0.70 -3.98 -7.24
CA THR A 47 -0.35 -4.29 -8.63
C THR A 47 0.49 -3.16 -9.24
N ALA A 48 0.07 -1.90 -9.10
CA ALA A 48 0.85 -0.76 -9.59
C ALA A 48 2.25 -0.68 -8.95
N TYR A 49 2.31 -0.90 -7.64
CA TYR A 49 3.57 -0.88 -6.89
C TYR A 49 4.54 -1.96 -7.37
N TYR A 50 4.08 -3.21 -7.47
CA TYR A 50 4.95 -4.32 -7.87
C TYR A 50 5.28 -4.31 -9.36
N LEU A 51 4.42 -3.80 -10.25
CA LEU A 51 4.77 -3.54 -11.65
C LEU A 51 5.96 -2.59 -11.75
N ALA A 52 5.97 -1.54 -10.94
CA ALA A 52 7.11 -0.61 -10.91
C ALA A 52 8.35 -1.24 -10.26
N LYS A 53 8.18 -1.88 -9.10
CA LYS A 53 9.29 -2.42 -8.30
C LYS A 53 9.98 -3.60 -8.96
N GLU A 54 9.22 -4.59 -9.42
CA GLU A 54 9.74 -5.87 -9.91
C GLU A 54 9.89 -5.93 -11.44
N CYS A 55 9.04 -5.20 -12.16
CA CYS A 55 9.00 -5.26 -13.62
C CYS A 55 9.55 -3.99 -14.30
N GLY A 56 9.82 -2.93 -13.56
CA GLY A 56 10.27 -1.65 -14.12
C GLY A 56 9.19 -0.90 -14.93
N ILE A 57 7.93 -1.34 -14.84
CA ILE A 57 6.80 -0.72 -15.57
C ILE A 57 6.26 0.43 -14.71
N THR A 58 6.62 1.65 -15.07
CA THR A 58 6.28 2.86 -14.31
C THR A 58 5.22 3.74 -14.96
N ASN A 59 4.93 3.54 -16.25
CA ASN A 59 3.90 4.32 -16.96
C ASN A 59 2.53 3.66 -16.78
N VAL A 60 2.03 3.68 -15.55
CA VAL A 60 0.80 3.02 -15.11
C VAL A 60 -0.22 4.07 -14.68
N ALA A 61 -1.49 3.86 -15.04
CA ALA A 61 -2.61 4.60 -14.49
C ALA A 61 -3.47 3.70 -13.60
N VAL A 62 -3.88 4.21 -12.44
CA VAL A 62 -4.90 3.59 -11.60
C VAL A 62 -6.16 4.43 -11.67
N VAL A 63 -7.26 3.85 -12.14
CA VAL A 63 -8.55 4.53 -12.29
C VAL A 63 -9.49 4.07 -11.18
N GLU A 64 -9.93 5.00 -10.34
CA GLU A 64 -10.84 4.76 -9.23
C GLU A 64 -12.09 5.65 -9.38
N LYS A 65 -13.27 5.05 -9.25
CA LYS A 65 -14.55 5.78 -9.40
C LYS A 65 -14.93 6.64 -8.20
N GLY A 66 -14.37 6.34 -7.04
CA GLY A 66 -14.69 7.01 -5.78
C GLY A 66 -13.43 7.62 -5.17
N TYR A 67 -12.94 7.02 -4.09
CA TYR A 67 -11.70 7.41 -3.42
C TYR A 67 -10.83 6.17 -3.15
N ILE A 68 -9.54 6.38 -3.06
CA ILE A 68 -8.57 5.30 -2.85
C ILE A 68 -8.90 4.53 -1.57
N GLY A 69 -9.00 3.21 -1.70
CA GLY A 69 -9.37 2.33 -0.59
C GLY A 69 -10.84 2.33 -0.20
N GLY A 70 -11.70 3.11 -0.85
CA GLY A 70 -13.11 3.30 -0.50
C GLY A 70 -14.02 2.06 -0.62
N GLY A 71 -13.55 1.01 -1.28
CA GLY A 71 -14.23 -0.28 -1.40
C GLY A 71 -13.99 -1.19 -0.19
N ASN A 72 -13.82 -2.50 -0.47
CA ASN A 72 -13.59 -3.52 0.56
C ASN A 72 -12.30 -3.28 1.37
N THR A 73 -11.30 -2.65 0.78
CA THR A 73 -10.02 -2.36 1.45
C THR A 73 -10.22 -1.52 2.71
N GLY A 74 -11.02 -0.46 2.65
CA GLY A 74 -11.29 0.40 3.80
C GLY A 74 -12.35 -0.14 4.76
N ARG A 75 -12.96 -1.29 4.46
CA ARG A 75 -14.05 -1.90 5.25
C ARG A 75 -13.69 -3.27 5.81
N ASN A 76 -12.45 -3.69 5.66
CA ASN A 76 -11.99 -4.99 6.14
C ASN A 76 -11.64 -4.94 7.64
N THR A 77 -11.48 -6.13 8.24
CA THR A 77 -11.14 -6.27 9.66
C THR A 77 -9.67 -6.05 9.97
N THR A 78 -8.85 -5.76 8.96
CA THR A 78 -7.39 -5.58 9.07
C THR A 78 -6.65 -6.79 9.66
N ILE A 79 -7.22 -7.98 9.56
CA ILE A 79 -6.60 -9.23 9.98
C ILE A 79 -5.90 -9.88 8.80
N ILE A 80 -4.58 -10.00 8.90
CA ILE A 80 -3.74 -10.68 7.91
C ILE A 80 -3.33 -12.03 8.49
N ARG A 81 -3.64 -13.11 7.77
CA ARG A 81 -3.39 -14.47 8.23
C ARG A 81 -3.06 -15.41 7.07
N SER A 82 -2.36 -16.52 7.37
CA SER A 82 -2.04 -17.58 6.40
C SER A 82 -2.71 -18.92 6.73
N ASN A 83 -3.37 -19.05 7.88
CA ASN A 83 -4.00 -20.28 8.37
C ASN A 83 -5.33 -20.60 7.68
N TYR A 84 -5.34 -20.65 6.36
CA TYR A 84 -6.51 -21.08 5.60
C TYR A 84 -6.55 -22.61 5.48
N LEU A 85 -7.77 -23.17 5.50
CA LEU A 85 -8.00 -24.63 5.51
C LEU A 85 -7.75 -25.32 4.15
N ARG A 86 -7.41 -24.56 3.10
CA ARG A 86 -7.16 -25.11 1.76
C ARG A 86 -5.69 -25.03 1.45
N ASP A 87 -5.07 -26.17 1.25
CA ASP A 87 -3.64 -26.30 0.98
C ASP A 87 -3.22 -25.54 -0.27
N GLU A 88 -4.07 -25.49 -1.30
CA GLU A 88 -3.78 -24.78 -2.55
C GLU A 88 -3.64 -23.26 -2.37
N ALA A 89 -4.29 -22.71 -1.35
CA ALA A 89 -4.21 -21.29 -1.04
C ALA A 89 -3.08 -20.96 -0.06
N SER A 90 -2.56 -21.93 0.67
CA SER A 90 -1.61 -21.74 1.76
C SER A 90 -0.34 -21.01 1.30
N SER A 91 0.26 -21.46 0.21
CA SER A 91 1.49 -20.86 -0.33
C SER A 91 1.32 -19.41 -0.75
N LEU A 92 0.15 -19.06 -1.32
CA LEU A 92 -0.18 -17.68 -1.70
C LEU A 92 -0.28 -16.78 -0.46
N TYR A 93 -0.96 -17.26 0.57
CA TYR A 93 -1.14 -16.46 1.80
C TYR A 93 0.15 -16.35 2.61
N GLU A 94 0.98 -17.38 2.65
CA GLU A 94 2.32 -17.29 3.25
C GLU A 94 3.21 -16.29 2.53
N HIS A 95 3.22 -16.34 1.20
CA HIS A 95 3.96 -15.36 0.41
C HIS A 95 3.46 -13.93 0.67
N SER A 96 2.14 -13.74 0.68
CA SER A 96 1.53 -12.45 1.00
C SER A 96 1.93 -11.95 2.39
N MET A 97 1.98 -12.82 3.39
CA MET A 97 2.38 -12.45 4.75
C MET A 97 3.84 -11.99 4.80
N LYS A 98 4.75 -12.68 4.09
CA LYS A 98 6.15 -12.26 3.98
C LYS A 98 6.30 -10.88 3.33
N LEU A 99 5.46 -10.55 2.34
CA LEU A 99 5.45 -9.21 1.75
C LEU A 99 5.03 -8.15 2.78
N TRP A 100 4.07 -8.46 3.65
CA TRP A 100 3.66 -7.55 4.73
C TRP A 100 4.76 -7.31 5.76
N GLU A 101 5.58 -8.32 6.06
CA GLU A 101 6.70 -8.21 7.02
C GLU A 101 7.71 -7.14 6.59
N GLY A 102 8.03 -7.07 5.30
CA GLY A 102 8.96 -6.09 4.73
C GLY A 102 8.35 -4.74 4.36
N LEU A 103 7.02 -4.64 4.32
CA LEU A 103 6.33 -3.52 3.67
C LEU A 103 6.60 -2.16 4.32
N SER A 104 6.76 -2.11 5.64
CA SER A 104 7.08 -0.86 6.36
C SER A 104 8.44 -0.30 5.97
N GLU A 105 9.42 -1.16 5.75
CA GLU A 105 10.75 -0.78 5.30
C GLU A 105 10.72 -0.36 3.82
N ASP A 106 10.10 -1.15 2.98
CA ASP A 106 9.93 -0.89 1.56
C ASP A 106 9.30 0.47 1.27
N LEU A 107 8.24 0.81 2.01
CA LEU A 107 7.50 2.06 1.83
C LEU A 107 8.07 3.22 2.65
N ASN A 108 9.05 2.96 3.53
CA ASN A 108 9.50 3.91 4.54
C ASN A 108 8.33 4.54 5.31
N PHE A 109 7.34 3.70 5.65
CA PHE A 109 6.09 4.09 6.31
C PHE A 109 5.64 2.99 7.25
N ASN A 110 5.29 3.33 8.50
CA ASN A 110 4.79 2.35 9.44
C ASN A 110 3.36 1.91 9.08
N VAL A 111 3.24 0.73 8.49
CA VAL A 111 1.94 0.12 8.14
C VAL A 111 1.23 -0.49 9.36
N MET A 112 1.80 -0.34 10.56
CA MET A 112 1.28 -0.86 11.84
C MET A 112 1.01 -2.37 11.83
N PHE A 113 1.79 -3.12 11.04
CA PHE A 113 1.71 -4.58 11.00
C PHE A 113 2.32 -5.17 12.27
N SER A 114 1.52 -5.93 13.04
CA SER A 114 1.92 -6.52 14.31
C SER A 114 1.53 -7.99 14.36
N GLN A 115 2.54 -8.87 14.39
CA GLN A 115 2.34 -10.31 14.45
C GLN A 115 2.09 -10.74 15.91
N ARG A 116 0.86 -11.22 16.18
CA ARG A 116 0.44 -11.68 17.51
C ARG A 116 0.06 -13.16 17.55
N GLY A 117 0.02 -13.79 16.38
CA GLY A 117 -0.46 -15.16 16.22
C GLY A 117 -1.99 -15.28 16.18
N VAL A 118 -2.46 -16.46 15.83
CA VAL A 118 -3.88 -16.83 15.81
C VAL A 118 -4.05 -18.15 16.56
N TYR A 119 -4.98 -18.18 17.49
CA TYR A 119 -5.38 -19.40 18.18
C TYR A 119 -6.71 -19.89 17.61
N ASN A 120 -6.72 -21.11 17.08
CA ASN A 120 -7.94 -21.82 16.70
C ASN A 120 -8.30 -22.76 17.85
N LEU A 121 -9.49 -22.60 18.41
CA LEU A 121 -10.05 -23.48 19.43
C LEU A 121 -10.93 -24.55 18.78
#